data_2f33c5bff3b560995d8edd212b380309
#
_entry.id   2f33c5bff3b560995d8edd212b380309
#
_cell.length_a   1.000
_cell.length_b   1.000
_cell.length_c   1.000
_cell.angle_alpha   90.00
_cell.angle_beta   90.00
_cell.angle_gamma   90.00
#
_symmetry.space_group_name_H-M   'P 1'
#
loop_
_entity.id
_entity.type
_entity.pdbx_description
1 polymer ?
#
loop_
_entity_poly.entity_id
_entity_poly.type
_entity_poly.pdbx_seq_one_letter_code
_entity_poly.pdbx_strand_id
1 'polypeptide(L)'
;MKKIHVLICMIALLSVTSCVNLDLNPPSAASSENWFSSPEEVRISLNDFYRSTFFVIEEGWTLDRNTDDWAQRTNIYTIAAGSLNASSTSNPNIKTVWSYTYKNISRANRILEALDKLEGKYSTTELNTLRAEARFFRAFAYSRLITLWGDVPFYVTSITPEEAFEMGRTDKAVVLKQIYEDYDYAAENLPVANNNSGATRVDKGTAYAYKARTALYQHDYRTAANAAQDCMDLEVYDLAPDYGELFRDKTRGSKEVIFSVAHSSDLELDENGKPTTQAIGSFIARSAGGTHNAQPSWELLAVYEMTNGKTIDEPGSGFDPHDPFANRDPRCLETFAAPGSRIYGIEWNPAPNALEVMDYTQNRMITNKDSKGGSDASNCAYNGCCLRKGAQESWRTTLYNDNPVILMRYADVLLMYAEAKIELGEIDATVLACINDVRARAYGTTRTQTNDYPSITTTDQTALRQVLRRERRVEFAWENLRYFDLLRWHQFENAFGHNMYGFTRTANRAKEYFAAGNWFWPETPTFDKDGFPSFEAMADGTYIVQHGERKYDEKIYLWPLPSDDVLIMNGKLVQNPGY
;
A
#
# COMPACT_ATOMS: atom_id res chain seq x y z
N MET A 1 -30.58 -78.90 -9.11
CA MET A 1 -29.70 -78.42 -8.03
C MET A 1 -28.26 -78.20 -8.47
N LYS A 2 -27.61 -79.17 -9.16
CA LYS A 2 -26.20 -79.00 -9.58
C LYS A 2 -25.92 -77.77 -10.46
N LYS A 3 -26.83 -77.34 -11.34
CA LYS A 3 -26.63 -76.12 -12.21
C LYS A 3 -26.74 -74.81 -11.46
N ILE A 4 -27.47 -74.76 -10.35
CA ILE A 4 -27.61 -73.56 -9.52
C ILE A 4 -26.31 -73.33 -8.68
N HIS A 5 -25.71 -74.41 -8.17
CA HIS A 5 -24.46 -74.32 -7.41
C HIS A 5 -23.27 -73.86 -8.29
N VAL A 6 -23.22 -74.26 -9.57
CA VAL A 6 -22.19 -73.78 -10.50
C VAL A 6 -22.34 -72.30 -10.84
N LEU A 7 -23.60 -71.85 -10.96
CA LEU A 7 -23.86 -70.41 -11.20
C LEU A 7 -23.52 -69.54 -10.00
N ILE A 8 -23.79 -70.01 -8.78
CA ILE A 8 -23.41 -69.29 -7.52
C ILE A 8 -21.90 -69.28 -7.33
N CYS A 9 -21.20 -70.37 -7.67
CA CYS A 9 -19.72 -70.38 -7.63
C CYS A 9 -19.10 -69.50 -8.71
N MET A 10 -19.67 -69.38 -9.90
CA MET A 10 -19.19 -68.42 -10.93
C MET A 10 -19.42 -66.95 -10.52
N ILE A 11 -20.53 -66.63 -9.88
CA ILE A 11 -20.81 -65.28 -9.38
C ILE A 11 -19.90 -64.95 -8.18
N ALA A 12 -19.58 -65.90 -7.32
CA ALA A 12 -18.64 -65.72 -6.22
C ALA A 12 -17.16 -65.56 -6.67
N LEU A 13 -16.75 -66.17 -7.80
CA LEU A 13 -15.42 -65.98 -8.39
C LEU A 13 -15.28 -64.66 -9.14
N LEU A 14 -16.37 -64.05 -9.60
CA LEU A 14 -16.34 -62.72 -10.25
C LEU A 14 -16.30 -61.56 -9.23
N SER A 15 -16.60 -61.81 -7.96
CA SER A 15 -16.56 -60.79 -6.90
C SER A 15 -15.20 -60.65 -6.21
N VAL A 16 -14.16 -61.42 -6.53
CA VAL A 16 -12.83 -61.38 -5.88
C VAL A 16 -11.78 -60.67 -6.73
N THR A 17 -12.13 -60.17 -7.93
CA THR A 17 -11.17 -59.46 -8.79
C THR A 17 -11.40 -57.94 -8.87
N SER A 18 -12.23 -57.41 -7.95
CA SER A 18 -12.43 -55.94 -7.86
C SER A 18 -11.67 -55.36 -6.68
N CYS A 19 -10.35 -55.62 -6.60
CA CYS A 19 -9.43 -54.68 -5.97
C CYS A 19 -8.96 -53.70 -7.03
N VAL A 20 -9.88 -52.92 -7.55
CA VAL A 20 -9.50 -51.68 -8.22
C VAL A 20 -9.09 -50.75 -7.09
N ASN A 21 -7.81 -50.36 -7.12
CA ASN A 21 -7.30 -49.32 -6.25
C ASN A 21 -8.19 -48.06 -6.45
N LEU A 22 -9.06 -47.76 -5.50
CA LEU A 22 -10.00 -46.63 -5.56
C LEU A 22 -9.31 -45.29 -5.35
N ASP A 23 -7.98 -45.30 -5.13
CA ASP A 23 -7.11 -44.11 -5.10
C ASP A 23 -6.62 -43.69 -6.50
N LEU A 24 -7.46 -43.79 -7.51
CA LEU A 24 -7.19 -43.19 -8.80
C LEU A 24 -7.55 -41.71 -8.76
N ASN A 25 -6.58 -40.88 -8.48
CA ASN A 25 -6.69 -39.46 -8.81
C ASN A 25 -7.03 -39.33 -10.31
N PRO A 26 -8.10 -38.59 -10.69
CA PRO A 26 -8.44 -38.42 -12.10
C PRO A 26 -7.22 -37.91 -12.86
N PRO A 27 -6.81 -38.48 -14.00
CA PRO A 27 -5.66 -38.04 -14.78
C PRO A 27 -5.80 -36.59 -15.28
N SER A 28 -7.02 -36.03 -15.25
CA SER A 28 -7.37 -34.68 -15.67
C SER A 28 -7.48 -33.66 -14.51
N ALA A 29 -7.32 -34.10 -13.25
CA ALA A 29 -7.34 -33.22 -12.10
C ALA A 29 -5.93 -33.16 -11.49
N ALA A 30 -5.42 -31.94 -11.28
CA ALA A 30 -4.20 -31.74 -10.51
C ALA A 30 -4.37 -32.34 -9.11
N SER A 31 -3.67 -33.42 -8.81
CA SER A 31 -3.63 -34.02 -7.47
C SER A 31 -2.28 -33.70 -6.83
N SER A 32 -2.24 -33.67 -5.50
CA SER A 32 -1.00 -33.40 -4.75
C SER A 32 0.13 -34.41 -5.03
N GLU A 33 -0.20 -35.59 -5.55
CA GLU A 33 0.78 -36.64 -5.88
C GLU A 33 1.37 -36.49 -7.28
N ASN A 34 0.60 -35.91 -8.23
CA ASN A 34 1.00 -35.78 -9.64
C ASN A 34 1.40 -34.35 -10.02
N TRP A 35 1.14 -33.37 -9.15
CA TRP A 35 1.51 -31.99 -9.36
C TRP A 35 2.99 -31.74 -9.00
N PHE A 36 3.63 -30.77 -9.60
CA PHE A 36 5.06 -30.47 -9.47
C PHE A 36 5.99 -31.50 -10.12
N SER A 37 5.58 -32.10 -11.24
CA SER A 37 6.42 -33.03 -11.99
C SER A 37 7.37 -32.34 -12.98
N SER A 38 7.17 -31.04 -13.22
CA SER A 38 7.93 -30.24 -14.19
C SER A 38 8.12 -28.78 -13.73
N PRO A 39 9.13 -28.05 -14.27
CA PRO A 39 9.30 -26.62 -14.04
C PRO A 39 8.08 -25.79 -14.45
N GLU A 40 7.33 -26.21 -15.48
CA GLU A 40 6.14 -25.52 -15.94
C GLU A 40 5.01 -25.55 -14.91
N GLU A 41 4.78 -26.70 -14.27
CA GLU A 41 3.79 -26.83 -13.19
C GLU A 41 4.19 -25.99 -11.95
N VAL A 42 5.49 -25.92 -11.65
CA VAL A 42 6.02 -25.02 -10.63
C VAL A 42 5.74 -23.56 -10.99
N ARG A 43 5.98 -23.16 -12.26
CA ARG A 43 5.73 -21.79 -12.74
C ARG A 43 4.25 -21.42 -12.66
N ILE A 44 3.34 -22.34 -12.98
CA ILE A 44 1.90 -22.15 -12.81
C ILE A 44 1.57 -21.89 -11.33
N SER A 45 2.16 -22.66 -10.42
CA SER A 45 1.95 -22.49 -8.98
C SER A 45 2.52 -21.18 -8.44
N LEU A 46 3.65 -20.71 -8.98
CA LEU A 46 4.23 -19.41 -8.64
C LEU A 46 3.34 -18.23 -9.07
N ASN A 47 2.57 -18.38 -10.17
CA ASN A 47 1.66 -17.32 -10.60
C ASN A 47 0.61 -16.95 -9.54
N ASP A 48 0.28 -17.86 -8.63
CA ASP A 48 -0.68 -17.60 -7.56
C ASP A 48 -0.19 -16.58 -6.52
N PHE A 49 1.13 -16.36 -6.40
CA PHE A 49 1.69 -15.32 -5.54
C PHE A 49 1.47 -13.89 -6.06
N TYR A 50 1.16 -13.73 -7.35
CA TYR A 50 0.93 -12.42 -7.97
C TYR A 50 -0.54 -11.98 -7.91
N ARG A 51 -1.38 -12.76 -7.22
CA ARG A 51 -2.80 -12.43 -7.09
C ARG A 51 -3.03 -11.37 -6.02
N SER A 52 -3.93 -10.45 -6.30
CA SER A 52 -4.32 -9.37 -5.39
C SER A 52 -4.72 -9.85 -3.99
N THR A 53 -5.25 -11.08 -3.88
CA THR A 53 -5.65 -11.66 -2.60
C THR A 53 -4.51 -11.80 -1.58
N PHE A 54 -3.24 -11.80 -2.03
CA PHE A 54 -2.08 -11.85 -1.13
C PHE A 54 -1.58 -10.47 -0.70
N PHE A 55 -2.05 -9.41 -1.36
CA PHE A 55 -1.65 -8.03 -1.11
C PHE A 55 -2.74 -7.21 -0.40
N VAL A 56 -3.49 -7.87 0.49
CA VAL A 56 -4.72 -7.32 1.13
C VAL A 56 -4.51 -6.03 1.93
N ILE A 57 -3.29 -5.71 2.35
CA ILE A 57 -2.96 -4.47 3.05
C ILE A 57 -2.19 -3.48 2.18
N GLU A 58 -1.56 -3.96 1.14
CA GLU A 58 -0.82 -3.14 0.19
C GLU A 58 -1.73 -2.56 -0.89
N GLU A 59 -2.90 -3.16 -1.09
CA GLU A 59 -3.92 -2.69 -2.01
C GLU A 59 -5.10 -1.99 -1.31
N GLY A 60 -5.91 -1.32 -2.10
CA GLY A 60 -7.19 -0.73 -1.67
C GLY A 60 -7.04 0.35 -0.60
N TRP A 61 -5.84 0.94 -0.46
CA TRP A 61 -5.53 1.96 0.55
C TRP A 61 -5.85 1.51 1.97
N THR A 62 -5.72 0.23 2.26
CA THR A 62 -6.13 -0.36 3.53
C THR A 62 -5.40 0.26 4.71
N LEU A 63 -4.11 0.54 4.56
CA LEU A 63 -3.30 1.14 5.62
C LEU A 63 -3.40 2.66 5.63
N ASP A 64 -3.47 3.35 4.48
CA ASP A 64 -3.64 4.81 4.44
C ASP A 64 -4.93 5.26 5.14
N ARG A 65 -6.00 4.45 5.08
CA ARG A 65 -7.25 4.70 5.81
C ARG A 65 -7.07 4.84 7.31
N ASN A 66 -5.99 4.28 7.84
CA ASN A 66 -5.66 4.27 9.26
C ASN A 66 -4.55 5.27 9.61
N THR A 67 -4.38 6.33 8.82
CA THR A 67 -3.35 7.36 9.02
C THR A 67 -3.94 8.76 9.10
N ASP A 68 -3.09 9.75 9.30
CA ASP A 68 -3.41 11.17 9.28
C ASP A 68 -3.54 11.75 7.85
N ASP A 69 -3.20 10.98 6.81
CA ASP A 69 -3.36 11.40 5.41
C ASP A 69 -4.75 11.12 4.83
N TRP A 70 -5.58 10.44 5.60
CA TRP A 70 -6.93 10.04 5.19
C TRP A 70 -8.01 10.79 5.95
N ALA A 71 -9.03 11.21 5.21
CA ALA A 71 -10.25 11.76 5.74
C ALA A 71 -11.47 10.99 5.23
N GLN A 72 -12.43 10.73 6.11
CA GLN A 72 -13.64 9.99 5.77
C GLN A 72 -14.88 10.72 6.25
N ARG A 73 -15.91 10.73 5.40
CA ARG A 73 -17.15 11.45 5.72
C ARG A 73 -17.91 10.89 6.92
N THR A 74 -17.82 9.59 7.15
CA THR A 74 -18.69 8.91 8.13
C THR A 74 -17.97 8.40 9.37
N ASN A 75 -16.76 7.87 9.24
CA ASN A 75 -16.08 7.17 10.34
C ASN A 75 -14.56 7.40 10.28
N ILE A 76 -13.91 7.28 11.44
CA ILE A 76 -12.47 7.01 11.53
C ILE A 76 -12.27 5.50 11.56
N TYR A 77 -11.24 5.00 10.86
CA TYR A 77 -10.95 3.57 10.80
C TYR A 77 -10.30 3.07 12.08
N THR A 78 -10.31 1.77 12.23
CA THR A 78 -10.08 1.01 13.46
C THR A 78 -8.80 1.39 14.21
N ILE A 79 -7.66 1.53 13.51
CA ILE A 79 -6.38 1.86 14.16
C ILE A 79 -6.38 3.31 14.63
N ALA A 80 -6.70 4.23 13.74
CA ALA A 80 -6.76 5.66 14.07
C ALA A 80 -7.84 6.00 15.11
N ALA A 81 -8.88 5.17 15.26
CA ALA A 81 -9.91 5.27 16.28
C ALA A 81 -9.52 4.63 17.63
N GLY A 82 -8.33 4.03 17.76
CA GLY A 82 -7.89 3.30 18.95
C GLY A 82 -8.72 2.05 19.26
N SER A 83 -9.45 1.50 18.28
CA SER A 83 -10.39 0.39 18.48
C SER A 83 -9.91 -0.95 17.91
N LEU A 84 -8.64 -1.03 17.46
CA LEU A 84 -8.06 -2.26 16.96
C LEU A 84 -8.06 -3.34 18.05
N ASN A 85 -8.53 -4.53 17.71
CA ASN A 85 -8.56 -5.69 18.61
C ASN A 85 -8.44 -7.01 17.84
N ALA A 86 -8.23 -8.11 18.56
CA ALA A 86 -7.99 -9.45 18.01
C ALA A 86 -9.12 -10.03 17.16
N SER A 87 -10.31 -9.45 17.23
CA SER A 87 -11.50 -9.86 16.45
C SER A 87 -11.85 -8.84 15.36
N SER A 88 -10.97 -7.85 15.07
CA SER A 88 -11.22 -6.84 14.05
C SER A 88 -11.35 -7.48 12.66
N THR A 89 -12.49 -7.23 11.99
CA THR A 89 -12.86 -7.84 10.71
C THR A 89 -12.84 -6.86 9.53
N SER A 90 -12.56 -5.57 9.79
CA SER A 90 -12.54 -4.55 8.75
C SER A 90 -11.44 -3.51 8.99
N ASN A 91 -10.69 -3.21 7.94
CA ASN A 91 -9.69 -2.17 7.82
C ASN A 91 -8.80 -1.93 9.06
N PRO A 92 -7.86 -2.83 9.37
CA PRO A 92 -7.56 -4.07 8.69
C PRO A 92 -8.40 -5.27 9.20
N ASN A 93 -8.59 -6.26 8.34
CA ASN A 93 -9.09 -7.57 8.77
C ASN A 93 -7.91 -8.42 9.25
N ILE A 94 -7.68 -8.45 10.55
CA ILE A 94 -6.52 -9.10 11.18
C ILE A 94 -6.41 -10.57 10.78
N LYS A 95 -7.51 -11.33 10.88
CA LYS A 95 -7.55 -12.75 10.55
C LYS A 95 -7.24 -13.03 9.08
N THR A 96 -7.78 -12.21 8.19
CA THR A 96 -7.52 -12.35 6.75
C THR A 96 -6.05 -12.11 6.42
N VAL A 97 -5.47 -11.02 6.91
CA VAL A 97 -4.05 -10.70 6.65
C VAL A 97 -3.14 -11.80 7.19
N TRP A 98 -3.36 -12.25 8.43
CA TRP A 98 -2.62 -13.34 9.06
C TRP A 98 -2.73 -14.64 8.25
N SER A 99 -3.96 -15.07 7.95
CA SER A 99 -4.21 -16.33 7.26
C SER A 99 -3.63 -16.37 5.86
N TYR A 100 -3.79 -15.30 5.06
CA TYR A 100 -3.21 -15.25 3.71
C TYR A 100 -1.68 -15.19 3.74
N THR A 101 -1.09 -14.54 4.74
CA THR A 101 0.36 -14.49 4.88
C THR A 101 0.93 -15.88 5.16
N TYR A 102 0.33 -16.65 6.08
CA TYR A 102 0.76 -18.04 6.33
C TYR A 102 0.46 -18.99 5.18
N LYS A 103 -0.63 -18.79 4.42
CA LYS A 103 -0.86 -19.52 3.17
C LYS A 103 0.26 -19.30 2.16
N ASN A 104 0.78 -18.08 2.03
CA ASN A 104 1.93 -17.79 1.18
C ASN A 104 3.18 -18.57 1.63
N ILE A 105 3.48 -18.56 2.92
CA ILE A 105 4.63 -19.28 3.49
C ILE A 105 4.51 -20.79 3.20
N SER A 106 3.35 -21.38 3.49
CA SER A 106 3.10 -22.79 3.24
C SER A 106 3.26 -23.17 1.76
N ARG A 107 2.72 -22.34 0.86
CA ARG A 107 2.88 -22.55 -0.60
C ARG A 107 4.34 -22.44 -1.04
N ALA A 108 5.07 -21.43 -0.55
CA ALA A 108 6.48 -21.26 -0.87
C ALA A 108 7.30 -22.50 -0.43
N ASN A 109 7.09 -22.98 0.79
CA ASN A 109 7.77 -24.16 1.29
C ASN A 109 7.48 -25.42 0.44
N ARG A 110 6.21 -25.64 0.08
CA ARG A 110 5.82 -26.77 -0.81
C ARG A 110 6.46 -26.68 -2.19
N ILE A 111 6.55 -25.49 -2.77
CA ILE A 111 7.24 -25.27 -4.05
C ILE A 111 8.73 -25.56 -3.92
N LEU A 112 9.37 -25.11 -2.85
CA LEU A 112 10.79 -25.35 -2.59
C LEU A 112 11.10 -26.85 -2.48
N GLU A 113 10.31 -27.59 -1.71
CA GLU A 113 10.44 -29.06 -1.59
C GLU A 113 10.17 -29.79 -2.91
N ALA A 114 9.26 -29.28 -3.72
CA ALA A 114 8.99 -29.82 -5.04
C ALA A 114 10.18 -29.62 -5.99
N LEU A 115 10.81 -28.45 -5.95
CA LEU A 115 11.99 -28.14 -6.76
C LEU A 115 13.17 -29.05 -6.41
N ASP A 116 13.34 -29.45 -5.14
CA ASP A 116 14.38 -30.38 -4.72
C ASP A 116 14.20 -31.77 -5.37
N LYS A 117 12.96 -32.21 -5.60
CA LYS A 117 12.65 -33.49 -6.31
C LYS A 117 12.90 -33.44 -7.82
N LEU A 118 13.04 -32.23 -8.38
CA LEU A 118 13.34 -32.00 -9.80
C LEU A 118 14.84 -31.87 -10.06
N GLU A 119 15.68 -31.80 -9.03
CA GLU A 119 17.12 -31.72 -9.18
C GLU A 119 17.69 -32.91 -10.00
N GLY A 120 18.65 -32.59 -10.85
CA GLY A 120 19.27 -33.59 -11.77
C GLY A 120 18.40 -33.97 -12.98
N LYS A 121 17.13 -33.55 -13.02
CA LYS A 121 16.21 -33.80 -14.16
C LYS A 121 16.11 -32.61 -15.10
N TYR A 122 16.31 -31.39 -14.57
CA TYR A 122 16.17 -30.14 -15.29
C TYR A 122 17.39 -29.23 -15.08
N SER A 123 17.45 -28.13 -15.84
CA SER A 123 18.53 -27.16 -15.73
C SER A 123 18.62 -26.56 -14.32
N THR A 124 19.81 -26.61 -13.72
CA THR A 124 20.05 -25.98 -12.40
C THR A 124 19.75 -24.51 -12.40
N THR A 125 20.08 -23.77 -13.47
CA THR A 125 19.77 -22.35 -13.60
C THR A 125 18.27 -22.10 -13.60
N GLU A 126 17.49 -22.89 -14.33
CA GLU A 126 16.05 -22.76 -14.36
C GLU A 126 15.42 -23.06 -12.98
N LEU A 127 15.82 -24.16 -12.35
CA LEU A 127 15.34 -24.51 -11.01
C LEU A 127 15.71 -23.44 -9.97
N ASN A 128 16.92 -22.88 -10.05
CA ASN A 128 17.36 -21.83 -9.14
C ASN A 128 16.56 -20.54 -9.32
N THR A 129 16.18 -20.18 -10.55
CA THR A 129 15.31 -19.02 -10.79
C THR A 129 13.93 -19.22 -10.18
N LEU A 130 13.31 -20.40 -10.34
CA LEU A 130 12.01 -20.71 -9.72
C LEU A 130 12.12 -20.77 -8.19
N ARG A 131 13.21 -21.32 -7.67
CA ARG A 131 13.49 -21.36 -6.23
C ARG A 131 13.66 -19.93 -5.66
N ALA A 132 14.34 -19.07 -6.39
CA ALA A 132 14.55 -17.67 -6.03
C ALA A 132 13.23 -16.90 -5.91
N GLU A 133 12.32 -17.12 -6.84
CA GLU A 133 10.99 -16.53 -6.80
C GLU A 133 10.17 -17.00 -5.58
N ALA A 134 10.17 -18.31 -5.29
CA ALA A 134 9.49 -18.86 -4.10
C ALA A 134 10.08 -18.32 -2.79
N ARG A 135 11.43 -18.21 -2.70
CA ARG A 135 12.11 -17.63 -1.54
C ARG A 135 11.80 -16.15 -1.37
N PHE A 136 11.75 -15.38 -2.45
CA PHE A 136 11.33 -13.98 -2.40
C PHE A 136 9.96 -13.83 -1.73
N PHE A 137 8.95 -14.59 -2.15
CA PHE A 137 7.62 -14.50 -1.58
C PHE A 137 7.54 -15.01 -0.14
N ARG A 138 8.38 -15.98 0.25
CA ARG A 138 8.49 -16.39 1.65
C ARG A 138 9.08 -15.27 2.50
N ALA A 139 10.15 -14.64 2.05
CA ALA A 139 10.77 -13.49 2.72
C ALA A 139 9.77 -12.33 2.84
N PHE A 140 9.06 -11.99 1.77
CA PHE A 140 8.02 -10.96 1.76
C PHE A 140 6.92 -11.26 2.81
N ALA A 141 6.45 -12.50 2.88
CA ALA A 141 5.43 -12.89 3.85
C ALA A 141 5.94 -12.79 5.29
N TYR A 142 7.14 -13.29 5.58
CA TYR A 142 7.73 -13.17 6.92
C TYR A 142 8.08 -11.73 7.29
N SER A 143 8.54 -10.89 6.34
CA SER A 143 8.81 -9.47 6.61
C SER A 143 7.54 -8.73 7.05
N ARG A 144 6.40 -9.01 6.42
CA ARG A 144 5.09 -8.50 6.85
C ARG A 144 4.74 -8.96 8.26
N LEU A 145 4.93 -10.25 8.57
CA LEU A 145 4.61 -10.81 9.88
C LEU A 145 5.42 -10.14 11.01
N ILE A 146 6.75 -10.10 10.87
CA ILE A 146 7.59 -9.51 11.92
C ILE A 146 7.40 -8.00 12.07
N THR A 147 7.03 -7.30 11.00
CA THR A 147 6.76 -5.86 11.04
C THR A 147 5.47 -5.55 11.78
N LEU A 148 4.42 -6.35 11.60
CA LEU A 148 3.11 -6.07 12.16
C LEU A 148 2.85 -6.77 13.50
N TRP A 149 3.40 -7.97 13.72
CA TRP A 149 3.13 -8.77 14.93
C TRP A 149 4.35 -9.02 15.82
N GLY A 150 5.55 -8.67 15.39
CA GLY A 150 6.78 -8.98 16.11
C GLY A 150 7.16 -10.46 16.02
N ASP A 151 7.31 -11.13 17.15
CA ASP A 151 7.59 -12.57 17.19
C ASP A 151 6.41 -13.37 16.64
N VAL A 152 6.69 -14.42 15.86
CA VAL A 152 5.65 -15.19 15.15
C VAL A 152 6.03 -16.68 15.04
N PRO A 153 5.08 -17.59 14.82
CA PRO A 153 5.40 -18.97 14.43
C PRO A 153 6.25 -19.00 13.17
N PHE A 154 7.35 -19.74 13.20
CA PHE A 154 8.35 -19.74 12.14
C PHE A 154 8.73 -21.15 11.68
N TYR A 155 8.65 -21.38 10.38
CA TYR A 155 9.03 -22.64 9.74
C TYR A 155 9.41 -22.42 8.26
N VAL A 156 10.34 -23.21 7.75
CA VAL A 156 10.89 -23.09 6.39
C VAL A 156 10.71 -24.34 5.54
N THR A 157 9.99 -25.32 6.07
CA THR A 157 9.58 -26.58 5.42
C THR A 157 8.06 -26.75 5.53
N SER A 158 7.48 -27.70 4.83
CA SER A 158 6.10 -28.11 5.07
C SER A 158 5.95 -28.67 6.48
N ILE A 159 4.86 -28.34 7.15
CA ILE A 159 4.53 -28.83 8.48
C ILE A 159 3.14 -29.49 8.46
N THR A 160 2.93 -30.45 9.33
CA THR A 160 1.60 -31.06 9.56
C THR A 160 0.75 -30.17 10.46
N PRO A 161 -0.58 -30.37 10.47
CA PRO A 161 -1.45 -29.69 11.41
C PRO A 161 -1.04 -29.91 12.88
N GLU A 162 -0.60 -31.11 13.24
CA GLU A 162 -0.15 -31.49 14.58
C GLU A 162 1.09 -30.67 14.98
N GLU A 163 2.08 -30.59 14.09
CA GLU A 163 3.28 -29.75 14.31
C GLU A 163 2.91 -28.28 14.44
N ALA A 164 1.97 -27.78 13.62
CA ALA A 164 1.52 -26.40 13.70
C ALA A 164 0.93 -26.06 15.07
N PHE A 165 0.13 -26.96 15.68
CA PHE A 165 -0.46 -26.74 17.01
C PHE A 165 0.56 -26.75 18.15
N GLU A 166 1.75 -27.31 17.95
CA GLU A 166 2.84 -27.30 18.94
C GLU A 166 3.76 -26.08 18.82
N MET A 167 3.58 -25.25 17.79
CA MET A 167 4.45 -24.09 17.57
C MET A 167 4.12 -22.92 18.50
N GLY A 168 5.17 -22.39 19.13
CA GLY A 168 5.13 -21.08 19.78
C GLY A 168 5.61 -19.96 18.84
N ARG A 169 5.80 -18.78 19.42
CA ARG A 169 6.39 -17.62 18.74
C ARG A 169 7.91 -17.75 18.73
N THR A 170 8.52 -17.48 17.60
CA THR A 170 9.98 -17.40 17.41
C THR A 170 10.39 -15.92 17.45
N ASP A 171 11.50 -15.60 18.09
CA ASP A 171 12.06 -14.25 18.14
C ASP A 171 12.22 -13.69 16.72
N LYS A 172 11.75 -12.48 16.51
CA LYS A 172 11.77 -11.81 15.20
C LYS A 172 13.18 -11.69 14.60
N ALA A 173 14.24 -11.63 15.42
CA ALA A 173 15.61 -11.55 14.94
C ALA A 173 16.06 -12.84 14.25
N VAL A 174 15.58 -14.01 14.72
CA VAL A 174 15.82 -15.31 14.05
C VAL A 174 15.10 -15.35 12.71
N VAL A 175 13.85 -14.87 12.67
CA VAL A 175 13.06 -14.80 11.45
C VAL A 175 13.68 -13.82 10.45
N LEU A 176 14.15 -12.66 10.92
CA LEU A 176 14.81 -11.64 10.10
C LEU A 176 16.05 -12.18 9.39
N LYS A 177 16.84 -13.01 10.07
CA LYS A 177 18.01 -13.65 9.45
C LYS A 177 17.61 -14.50 8.24
N GLN A 178 16.56 -15.32 8.38
CA GLN A 178 16.05 -16.13 7.27
C GLN A 178 15.48 -15.26 6.13
N ILE A 179 14.83 -14.15 6.46
CA ILE A 179 14.33 -13.20 5.45
C ILE A 179 15.50 -12.67 4.60
N TYR A 180 16.61 -12.29 5.23
CA TYR A 180 17.78 -11.83 4.49
C TYR A 180 18.41 -12.93 3.62
N GLU A 181 18.55 -14.14 4.15
CA GLU A 181 19.04 -15.30 3.38
C GLU A 181 18.15 -15.60 2.15
N ASP A 182 16.86 -15.45 2.28
CA ASP A 182 15.90 -15.67 1.19
C ASP A 182 15.98 -14.55 0.14
N TYR A 183 16.09 -13.28 0.55
CA TYR A 183 16.27 -12.17 -0.39
C TYR A 183 17.64 -12.21 -1.07
N ASP A 184 18.71 -12.59 -0.38
CA ASP A 184 20.04 -12.73 -0.97
C ASP A 184 20.05 -13.81 -2.03
N TYR A 185 19.48 -14.97 -1.73
CA TYR A 185 19.33 -16.04 -2.72
C TYR A 185 18.49 -15.58 -3.92
N ALA A 186 17.41 -14.83 -3.68
CA ALA A 186 16.59 -14.27 -4.73
C ALA A 186 17.40 -13.30 -5.61
N ALA A 187 18.16 -12.39 -5.01
CA ALA A 187 19.00 -11.44 -5.73
C ALA A 187 20.12 -12.13 -6.55
N GLU A 188 20.66 -13.24 -6.06
CA GLU A 188 21.67 -14.01 -6.79
C GLU A 188 21.13 -14.71 -8.03
N ASN A 189 19.89 -15.25 -7.98
CA ASN A 189 19.38 -16.20 -8.96
C ASN A 189 18.22 -15.67 -9.83
N LEU A 190 17.64 -14.49 -9.51
CA LEU A 190 16.68 -13.83 -10.38
C LEU A 190 17.37 -13.03 -11.49
N PRO A 191 16.73 -12.85 -12.65
CA PRO A 191 17.26 -11.98 -13.72
C PRO A 191 17.34 -10.52 -13.25
N VAL A 192 18.23 -9.74 -13.88
CA VAL A 192 18.43 -8.31 -13.56
C VAL A 192 17.18 -7.47 -13.82
N ALA A 193 16.48 -7.74 -14.91
CA ALA A 193 15.20 -7.12 -15.23
C ALA A 193 14.31 -8.15 -15.90
N ASN A 194 13.05 -8.21 -15.45
CA ASN A 194 12.07 -9.08 -16.06
C ASN A 194 11.37 -8.32 -17.20
N ASN A 195 11.89 -8.49 -18.42
CA ASN A 195 11.42 -7.77 -19.62
C ASN A 195 10.03 -8.18 -20.13
N ASN A 196 9.23 -8.88 -19.34
CA ASN A 196 7.86 -9.21 -19.72
C ASN A 196 7.01 -7.94 -19.67
N SER A 197 6.73 -7.42 -20.84
CA SER A 197 5.95 -6.22 -21.13
C SER A 197 4.69 -6.10 -20.24
N GLY A 198 4.77 -5.29 -19.21
CA GLY A 198 3.62 -4.86 -18.40
C GLY A 198 3.19 -5.76 -17.26
N ALA A 199 3.73 -6.95 -17.09
CA ALA A 199 3.53 -7.78 -15.91
C ALA A 199 4.84 -7.80 -15.12
N THR A 200 4.84 -7.23 -13.96
CA THR A 200 6.01 -7.20 -13.11
C THR A 200 6.11 -8.52 -12.34
N ARG A 201 6.89 -9.46 -12.86
CA ARG A 201 7.41 -10.54 -12.02
C ARG A 201 8.58 -10.00 -11.21
N VAL A 202 8.81 -10.62 -10.06
CA VAL A 202 9.97 -10.28 -9.23
C VAL A 202 11.28 -10.55 -9.99
N ASP A 203 12.21 -9.64 -9.84
CA ASP A 203 13.53 -9.68 -10.44
C ASP A 203 14.61 -9.36 -9.37
N LYS A 204 15.88 -9.31 -9.79
CA LYS A 204 17.00 -9.02 -8.89
C LYS A 204 16.81 -7.68 -8.15
N GLY A 205 16.37 -6.64 -8.85
CA GLY A 205 16.13 -5.33 -8.26
C GLY A 205 14.97 -5.33 -7.26
N THR A 206 13.93 -6.10 -7.53
CA THR A 206 12.82 -6.32 -6.58
C THR A 206 13.33 -6.95 -5.28
N ALA A 207 14.23 -7.95 -5.36
CA ALA A 207 14.81 -8.60 -4.18
C ALA A 207 15.63 -7.61 -3.33
N TYR A 208 16.51 -6.82 -3.96
CA TYR A 208 17.28 -5.79 -3.27
C TYR A 208 16.38 -4.71 -2.64
N ALA A 209 15.40 -4.19 -3.37
CA ALA A 209 14.51 -3.15 -2.90
C ALA A 209 13.68 -3.61 -1.68
N TYR A 210 13.18 -4.86 -1.69
CA TYR A 210 12.43 -5.40 -0.54
C TYR A 210 13.33 -5.78 0.63
N LYS A 211 14.58 -6.20 0.40
CA LYS A 211 15.58 -6.36 1.46
C LYS A 211 15.87 -5.01 2.13
N ALA A 212 16.06 -3.96 1.34
CA ALA A 212 16.26 -2.60 1.84
C ALA A 212 15.07 -2.13 2.69
N ARG A 213 13.83 -2.29 2.19
CA ARG A 213 12.60 -1.92 2.91
C ARG A 213 12.46 -2.70 4.22
N THR A 214 12.69 -4.01 4.19
CA THR A 214 12.60 -4.85 5.39
C THR A 214 13.63 -4.42 6.44
N ALA A 215 14.89 -4.22 6.03
CA ALA A 215 15.96 -3.79 6.91
C ALA A 215 15.66 -2.41 7.52
N LEU A 216 15.20 -1.46 6.70
CA LEU A 216 14.79 -0.13 7.17
C LEU A 216 13.67 -0.21 8.22
N TYR A 217 12.66 -1.07 8.00
CA TYR A 217 11.55 -1.26 8.93
C TYR A 217 11.96 -1.93 10.25
N GLN A 218 13.05 -2.71 10.23
CA GLN A 218 13.64 -3.30 11.43
C GLN A 218 14.79 -2.46 12.03
N HIS A 219 15.00 -1.22 11.55
CA HIS A 219 16.07 -0.31 11.98
C HIS A 219 17.50 -0.83 11.75
N ASP A 220 17.67 -1.81 10.86
CA ASP A 220 18.98 -2.24 10.38
C ASP A 220 19.42 -1.34 9.21
N TYR A 221 19.79 -0.12 9.57
CA TYR A 221 20.12 0.93 8.59
C TYR A 221 21.33 0.58 7.72
N ARG A 222 22.28 -0.22 8.25
CA ARG A 222 23.44 -0.64 7.45
C ARG A 222 23.03 -1.58 6.32
N THR A 223 22.24 -2.60 6.63
CA THR A 223 21.71 -3.53 5.62
C THR A 223 20.77 -2.79 4.66
N ALA A 224 19.97 -1.86 5.15
CA ALA A 224 19.06 -1.07 4.32
C ALA A 224 19.83 -0.21 3.29
N ALA A 225 20.87 0.51 3.74
CA ALA A 225 21.71 1.31 2.85
C ALA A 225 22.42 0.46 1.78
N ASN A 226 23.00 -0.66 2.18
CA ASN A 226 23.71 -1.55 1.25
C ASN A 226 22.76 -2.14 0.21
N ALA A 227 21.61 -2.68 0.62
CA ALA A 227 20.66 -3.28 -0.31
C ALA A 227 20.01 -2.25 -1.25
N ALA A 228 19.76 -1.01 -0.77
CA ALA A 228 19.30 0.07 -1.63
C ALA A 228 20.38 0.47 -2.65
N GLN A 229 21.65 0.53 -2.24
CA GLN A 229 22.78 0.80 -3.14
C GLN A 229 22.91 -0.31 -4.20
N ASP A 230 22.83 -1.59 -3.80
CA ASP A 230 22.86 -2.73 -4.72
C ASP A 230 21.76 -2.65 -5.79
N CYS A 231 20.57 -2.15 -5.39
CA CYS A 231 19.46 -1.90 -6.34
C CYS A 231 19.78 -0.75 -7.29
N MET A 232 20.34 0.34 -6.79
CA MET A 232 20.76 1.50 -7.59
C MET A 232 21.85 1.15 -8.59
N ASP A 233 22.83 0.34 -8.18
CA ASP A 233 23.97 -0.08 -8.99
C ASP A 233 23.59 -1.02 -10.15
N LEU A 234 22.36 -1.53 -10.19
CA LEU A 234 21.87 -2.25 -11.37
C LEU A 234 21.67 -1.34 -12.59
N GLU A 235 21.48 -0.05 -12.39
CA GLU A 235 21.31 0.98 -13.43
C GLU A 235 20.19 0.65 -14.46
N VAL A 236 19.17 -0.11 -14.03
CA VAL A 236 18.02 -0.51 -14.89
C VAL A 236 16.75 0.25 -14.57
N TYR A 237 16.69 0.89 -13.41
CA TYR A 237 15.57 1.70 -12.97
C TYR A 237 15.88 3.20 -13.10
N ASP A 238 14.83 4.00 -13.29
CA ASP A 238 14.95 5.45 -13.40
C ASP A 238 13.65 6.11 -12.90
N LEU A 239 13.71 7.37 -12.46
CA LEU A 239 12.51 8.12 -12.11
C LEU A 239 11.68 8.40 -13.36
N ALA A 240 10.37 8.23 -13.27
CA ALA A 240 9.46 8.65 -14.33
C ALA A 240 9.56 10.15 -14.56
N PRO A 241 9.63 10.65 -15.79
CA PRO A 241 9.82 12.07 -16.06
C PRO A 241 8.66 12.95 -15.60
N ASP A 242 7.46 12.39 -15.49
CA ASP A 242 6.26 13.06 -14.99
C ASP A 242 5.66 12.26 -13.83
N TYR A 243 5.53 12.92 -12.68
CA TYR A 243 4.99 12.31 -11.46
C TYR A 243 3.53 11.89 -11.62
N GLY A 244 2.71 12.75 -12.20
CA GLY A 244 1.27 12.49 -12.32
C GLY A 244 0.95 11.38 -13.31
N GLU A 245 1.65 11.35 -14.46
CA GLU A 245 1.47 10.34 -15.50
C GLU A 245 1.88 8.95 -15.04
N LEU A 246 2.83 8.83 -14.09
CA LEU A 246 3.22 7.54 -13.52
C LEU A 246 2.02 6.77 -12.96
N PHE A 247 1.06 7.45 -12.35
CA PHE A 247 -0.10 6.83 -11.70
C PHE A 247 -1.33 6.72 -12.61
N ARG A 248 -1.26 7.21 -13.83
CA ARG A 248 -2.33 7.18 -14.84
C ARG A 248 -1.98 6.20 -15.97
N ASP A 249 -1.62 6.73 -17.12
CA ASP A 249 -1.43 5.94 -18.32
C ASP A 249 -0.02 5.33 -18.45
N LYS A 250 0.96 5.84 -17.69
CA LYS A 250 2.38 5.46 -17.76
C LYS A 250 2.84 4.45 -16.71
N THR A 251 1.94 3.93 -15.87
CA THR A 251 2.31 2.92 -14.87
C THR A 251 2.90 1.67 -15.52
N ARG A 252 2.22 1.16 -16.56
CA ARG A 252 2.69 -0.03 -17.29
C ARG A 252 3.94 0.28 -18.11
N GLY A 253 5.00 -0.48 -17.88
CA GLY A 253 6.28 -0.33 -18.57
C GLY A 253 7.13 0.86 -18.14
N SER A 254 6.79 1.57 -17.06
CA SER A 254 7.64 2.60 -16.48
C SER A 254 8.89 1.99 -15.86
N LYS A 255 10.05 2.60 -16.10
CA LYS A 255 11.31 2.22 -15.45
C LYS A 255 11.33 2.51 -13.94
N GLU A 256 10.42 3.36 -13.46
CA GLU A 256 10.32 3.65 -12.03
C GLU A 256 9.64 2.50 -11.28
N VAL A 257 8.75 1.75 -11.93
CA VAL A 257 8.02 0.64 -11.30
C VAL A 257 8.91 -0.58 -11.17
N ILE A 258 9.25 -0.94 -9.93
CA ILE A 258 10.05 -2.13 -9.60
C ILE A 258 9.13 -3.34 -9.40
N PHE A 259 8.00 -3.14 -8.68
CA PHE A 259 7.03 -4.20 -8.46
C PHE A 259 5.61 -3.62 -8.33
N SER A 260 4.65 -4.28 -8.98
CA SER A 260 3.24 -3.88 -8.95
C SER A 260 2.32 -5.10 -8.99
N VAL A 261 1.11 -4.95 -8.47
CA VAL A 261 0.02 -5.92 -8.67
C VAL A 261 -0.75 -5.53 -9.92
N ALA A 262 -0.86 -6.48 -10.85
CA ALA A 262 -1.58 -6.26 -12.10
C ALA A 262 -3.09 -6.31 -11.88
N HIS A 263 -3.80 -5.35 -12.47
CA HIS A 263 -5.24 -5.34 -12.63
C HIS A 263 -5.61 -5.33 -14.11
N SER A 264 -6.78 -5.81 -14.46
CA SER A 264 -7.24 -5.85 -15.86
C SER A 264 -8.76 -5.75 -15.93
N SER A 265 -9.24 -4.87 -16.78
CA SER A 265 -10.65 -4.80 -17.16
C SER A 265 -11.06 -5.94 -18.11
N ASP A 266 -10.09 -6.61 -18.74
CA ASP A 266 -10.34 -7.72 -19.67
C ASP A 266 -10.60 -9.04 -18.94
N LEU A 267 -10.14 -9.14 -17.69
CA LEU A 267 -10.42 -10.26 -16.81
C LEU A 267 -11.60 -9.86 -15.92
N GLU A 268 -12.80 -10.22 -16.31
CA GLU A 268 -14.03 -9.77 -15.67
C GLU A 268 -14.10 -10.10 -14.17
N LEU A 269 -13.76 -11.34 -13.78
CA LEU A 269 -13.86 -11.78 -12.39
C LEU A 269 -12.69 -12.69 -12.01
N ASP A 270 -12.29 -12.65 -10.74
CA ASP A 270 -11.40 -13.65 -10.15
C ASP A 270 -12.13 -14.98 -9.90
N GLU A 271 -11.44 -15.98 -9.38
CA GLU A 271 -12.01 -17.31 -9.07
C GLU A 271 -13.18 -17.27 -8.06
N ASN A 272 -13.30 -16.17 -7.29
CA ASN A 272 -14.36 -15.96 -6.30
C ASN A 272 -15.48 -15.07 -6.85
N GLY A 273 -15.46 -14.75 -8.15
CA GLY A 273 -16.41 -13.87 -8.80
C GLY A 273 -16.24 -12.40 -8.42
N LYS A 274 -15.06 -11.97 -7.97
CA LYS A 274 -14.75 -10.56 -7.68
C LYS A 274 -14.07 -9.92 -8.88
N PRO A 275 -14.37 -8.63 -9.14
CA PRO A 275 -13.66 -7.88 -10.17
C PRO A 275 -12.15 -7.87 -9.93
N THR A 276 -11.37 -8.09 -10.97
CA THR A 276 -9.91 -7.94 -10.96
C THR A 276 -9.47 -6.49 -11.00
N THR A 277 -10.42 -5.56 -10.92
CA THR A 277 -10.26 -4.12 -10.89
C THR A 277 -10.51 -3.57 -9.49
N GLN A 278 -9.90 -2.43 -9.15
CA GLN A 278 -10.15 -1.77 -7.86
C GLN A 278 -11.44 -0.96 -7.89
N ALA A 279 -12.33 -1.16 -6.91
CA ALA A 279 -13.51 -0.32 -6.72
C ALA A 279 -13.13 1.07 -6.17
N ILE A 280 -13.43 2.12 -6.91
CA ILE A 280 -13.00 3.49 -6.61
C ILE A 280 -14.16 4.48 -6.42
N GLY A 281 -15.40 4.02 -6.45
CA GLY A 281 -16.59 4.89 -6.32
C GLY A 281 -16.61 5.76 -5.07
N SER A 282 -15.88 5.39 -4.01
CA SER A 282 -15.78 6.18 -2.77
C SER A 282 -14.88 7.42 -2.90
N PHE A 283 -14.01 7.49 -3.92
CA PHE A 283 -13.11 8.62 -4.16
C PHE A 283 -13.66 9.60 -5.18
N ILE A 284 -14.48 9.11 -6.11
CA ILE A 284 -15.02 9.90 -7.21
C ILE A 284 -16.00 10.92 -6.66
N ALA A 285 -15.91 12.18 -7.16
CA ALA A 285 -16.79 13.28 -6.85
C ALA A 285 -18.27 12.91 -7.09
N ARG A 286 -19.18 13.42 -6.26
CA ARG A 286 -20.60 13.12 -6.36
C ARG A 286 -21.22 13.62 -7.66
N SER A 287 -20.76 14.77 -8.14
CA SER A 287 -21.18 15.33 -9.43
C SER A 287 -20.73 14.48 -10.62
N ALA A 288 -19.69 13.66 -10.45
CA ALA A 288 -19.23 12.68 -11.42
C ALA A 288 -19.85 11.28 -11.22
N GLY A 289 -20.77 11.09 -10.26
CA GLY A 289 -21.47 9.83 -10.03
C GLY A 289 -20.92 8.97 -8.88
N GLY A 290 -19.85 9.38 -8.22
CA GLY A 290 -19.31 8.70 -7.04
C GLY A 290 -20.05 8.98 -5.75
N THR A 291 -19.59 8.40 -4.65
CA THR A 291 -20.10 8.67 -3.31
C THR A 291 -19.29 9.70 -2.54
N HIS A 292 -18.07 9.97 -2.97
CA HIS A 292 -17.10 10.90 -2.38
C HIS A 292 -17.01 10.76 -0.85
N ASN A 293 -16.91 9.52 -0.40
CA ASN A 293 -16.87 9.21 1.03
C ASN A 293 -15.46 9.31 1.62
N ALA A 294 -14.44 9.10 0.79
CA ALA A 294 -13.04 9.14 1.16
C ALA A 294 -12.30 10.26 0.43
N GLN A 295 -11.51 11.03 1.17
CA GLN A 295 -10.78 12.18 0.68
C GLN A 295 -9.37 12.23 1.29
N PRO A 296 -8.40 12.87 0.63
CA PRO A 296 -7.17 13.25 1.30
C PRO A 296 -7.45 14.31 2.38
N SER A 297 -6.70 14.22 3.48
CA SER A 297 -6.93 15.05 4.66
C SER A 297 -6.40 16.48 4.52
N TRP A 298 -6.84 17.38 5.41
CA TRP A 298 -6.25 18.70 5.56
C TRP A 298 -4.81 18.61 6.06
N GLU A 299 -4.52 17.63 6.90
CA GLU A 299 -3.18 17.36 7.43
C GLU A 299 -2.19 17.05 6.29
N LEU A 300 -2.61 16.24 5.31
CA LEU A 300 -1.79 16.00 4.11
C LEU A 300 -1.66 17.26 3.25
N LEU A 301 -2.73 18.03 3.05
CA LEU A 301 -2.67 19.27 2.28
C LEU A 301 -1.69 20.28 2.89
N ALA A 302 -1.67 20.38 4.22
CA ALA A 302 -0.84 21.34 4.93
C ALA A 302 0.68 21.06 4.80
N VAL A 303 1.10 19.79 4.73
CA VAL A 303 2.54 19.44 4.74
C VAL A 303 3.27 19.64 3.42
N TYR A 304 2.57 19.86 2.31
CA TYR A 304 3.23 20.25 1.07
C TYR A 304 3.92 21.61 1.25
N GLU A 305 5.15 21.73 0.77
CA GLU A 305 5.88 22.99 0.78
C GLU A 305 5.32 23.98 -0.26
N MET A 306 5.69 25.23 -0.11
CA MET A 306 5.53 26.23 -1.16
C MET A 306 6.59 26.02 -2.26
N THR A 307 6.36 26.53 -3.45
CA THR A 307 7.34 26.44 -4.57
C THR A 307 8.72 27.00 -4.24
N ASN A 308 8.83 27.87 -3.22
CA ASN A 308 10.10 28.39 -2.73
C ASN A 308 10.79 27.49 -1.68
N GLY A 309 10.24 26.29 -1.42
CA GLY A 309 10.79 25.29 -0.49
C GLY A 309 10.52 25.52 0.98
N LYS A 310 9.72 26.53 1.33
CA LYS A 310 9.32 26.79 2.71
C LYS A 310 8.05 26.02 3.06
N THR A 311 7.93 25.63 4.33
CA THR A 311 6.65 25.16 4.87
C THR A 311 5.65 26.32 4.97
N ILE A 312 4.37 26.03 5.00
CA ILE A 312 3.32 27.07 4.96
C ILE A 312 3.32 28.00 6.17
N ASP A 313 3.84 27.55 7.31
CA ASP A 313 3.96 28.30 8.57
C ASP A 313 5.26 29.11 8.68
N GLU A 314 6.22 28.88 7.78
CA GLU A 314 7.48 29.63 7.83
C GLU A 314 7.31 31.09 7.40
N PRO A 315 7.96 32.03 8.10
CA PRO A 315 7.96 33.44 7.70
C PRO A 315 8.45 33.64 6.26
N GLY A 316 7.65 34.33 5.45
CA GLY A 316 7.97 34.59 4.04
C GLY A 316 7.74 33.37 3.13
N SER A 317 6.94 32.42 3.54
CA SER A 317 6.46 31.31 2.70
C SER A 317 5.59 31.84 1.54
N GLY A 318 4.82 32.90 1.79
CA GLY A 318 3.83 33.44 0.84
C GLY A 318 2.54 32.61 0.80
N PHE A 319 2.31 31.79 1.80
CA PHE A 319 1.09 30.99 1.90
C PHE A 319 -0.15 31.85 2.16
N ASP A 320 -1.23 31.56 1.43
CA ASP A 320 -2.56 32.15 1.65
C ASP A 320 -3.51 31.05 2.13
N PRO A 321 -4.02 31.11 3.37
CA PRO A 321 -4.95 30.10 3.88
C PRO A 321 -6.32 30.11 3.16
N HIS A 322 -6.67 31.19 2.45
CA HIS A 322 -7.89 31.27 1.65
C HIS A 322 -7.74 30.61 0.26
N ASP A 323 -6.49 30.41 -0.20
CA ASP A 323 -6.17 29.63 -1.40
C ASP A 323 -5.01 28.64 -1.13
N PRO A 324 -5.27 27.58 -0.37
CA PRO A 324 -4.24 26.66 0.11
C PRO A 324 -3.62 25.79 -1.00
N PHE A 325 -4.09 25.90 -2.22
CA PHE A 325 -3.59 25.16 -3.38
C PHE A 325 -2.61 25.96 -4.23
N ALA A 326 -2.56 27.30 -4.06
CA ALA A 326 -1.71 28.15 -4.86
C ALA A 326 -0.23 28.06 -4.47
N ASN A 327 0.65 28.08 -5.48
CA ASN A 327 2.12 28.16 -5.32
C ASN A 327 2.72 27.03 -4.44
N ARG A 328 2.15 25.83 -4.51
CA ARG A 328 2.60 24.66 -3.75
C ARG A 328 3.56 23.79 -4.57
N ASP A 329 4.31 22.95 -3.87
CA ASP A 329 5.02 21.80 -4.50
C ASP A 329 4.11 21.17 -5.56
N PRO A 330 4.57 20.94 -6.80
CA PRO A 330 3.73 20.45 -7.88
C PRO A 330 2.97 19.16 -7.58
N ARG A 331 3.52 18.29 -6.71
CA ARG A 331 2.85 17.06 -6.27
C ARG A 331 1.56 17.31 -5.48
N CYS A 332 1.41 18.51 -4.90
CA CYS A 332 0.15 18.89 -4.25
C CYS A 332 -1.02 18.85 -5.25
N LEU A 333 -0.84 19.47 -6.43
CA LEU A 333 -1.88 19.51 -7.47
C LEU A 333 -2.01 18.19 -8.25
N GLU A 334 -1.03 17.29 -8.14
CA GLU A 334 -1.16 15.92 -8.63
C GLU A 334 -1.86 14.98 -7.63
N THR A 335 -1.83 15.33 -6.33
CA THR A 335 -2.54 14.57 -5.28
C THR A 335 -3.96 15.10 -5.05
N PHE A 336 -4.14 16.41 -5.10
CA PHE A 336 -5.41 17.11 -4.86
C PHE A 336 -5.94 17.76 -6.13
N ALA A 337 -7.23 17.63 -6.39
CA ALA A 337 -7.91 18.48 -7.36
C ALA A 337 -8.17 19.84 -6.72
N ALA A 338 -7.53 20.89 -7.23
CA ALA A 338 -7.83 22.26 -6.80
C ALA A 338 -9.24 22.69 -7.25
N PRO A 339 -9.94 23.56 -6.49
CA PRO A 339 -11.22 24.13 -6.92
C PRO A 339 -11.11 24.76 -8.32
N GLY A 340 -12.10 24.50 -9.19
CA GLY A 340 -12.10 24.94 -10.58
C GLY A 340 -11.35 24.04 -11.55
N SER A 341 -10.63 23.02 -11.08
CA SER A 341 -9.92 22.09 -11.97
C SER A 341 -10.83 21.03 -12.57
N ARG A 342 -10.44 20.54 -13.77
CA ARG A 342 -11.13 19.41 -14.42
C ARG A 342 -10.65 18.09 -13.81
N ILE A 343 -11.60 17.28 -13.35
CA ILE A 343 -11.38 15.91 -12.87
C ILE A 343 -12.59 15.04 -13.17
N TYR A 344 -12.40 13.77 -13.53
CA TYR A 344 -13.48 12.84 -13.91
C TYR A 344 -14.43 13.40 -14.97
N GLY A 345 -13.95 14.27 -15.85
CA GLY A 345 -14.73 14.92 -16.91
C GLY A 345 -15.69 16.01 -16.41
N ILE A 346 -15.60 16.44 -15.15
CA ILE A 346 -16.34 17.58 -14.58
C ILE A 346 -15.40 18.65 -14.03
N GLU A 347 -15.91 19.86 -13.79
CA GLU A 347 -15.26 20.85 -12.94
C GLU A 347 -15.46 20.45 -11.47
N TRP A 348 -14.36 20.33 -10.71
CA TRP A 348 -14.39 20.17 -9.27
C TRP A 348 -14.49 21.53 -8.58
N ASN A 349 -15.53 21.77 -7.80
CA ASN A 349 -15.66 23.02 -7.06
C ASN A 349 -16.49 22.81 -5.78
N PRO A 350 -15.88 22.71 -4.59
CA PRO A 350 -16.60 22.52 -3.33
C PRO A 350 -17.14 23.82 -2.73
N ALA A 351 -16.83 24.99 -3.32
CA ALA A 351 -17.20 26.28 -2.77
C ALA A 351 -18.72 26.43 -2.57
N PRO A 352 -19.17 27.05 -1.46
CA PRO A 352 -20.58 27.17 -1.13
C PRO A 352 -21.44 27.94 -2.14
N ASN A 353 -20.84 28.80 -2.94
CA ASN A 353 -21.52 29.59 -3.99
C ASN A 353 -21.52 28.87 -5.35
N ALA A 354 -20.71 27.81 -5.54
CA ALA A 354 -20.63 27.04 -6.78
C ALA A 354 -21.77 26.01 -6.85
N LEU A 355 -22.99 26.44 -7.15
CA LEU A 355 -24.18 25.56 -7.17
C LEU A 355 -24.30 24.75 -8.47
N GLU A 356 -23.61 25.16 -9.52
CA GLU A 356 -23.50 24.47 -10.80
C GLU A 356 -22.03 24.37 -11.20
N VAL A 357 -21.68 23.32 -11.95
CA VAL A 357 -20.34 23.08 -12.50
C VAL A 357 -20.44 22.58 -13.95
N MET A 358 -19.36 22.77 -14.71
CA MET A 358 -19.28 22.30 -16.08
C MET A 358 -19.11 20.76 -16.09
N ASP A 359 -19.95 20.07 -16.85
CA ASP A 359 -19.74 18.72 -17.32
C ASP A 359 -19.10 18.77 -18.70
N TYR A 360 -17.79 18.57 -18.75
CA TYR A 360 -17.00 18.67 -20.00
C TYR A 360 -17.30 17.51 -20.95
N THR A 361 -17.80 16.36 -20.46
CA THR A 361 -18.14 15.22 -21.33
C THR A 361 -19.45 15.44 -22.07
N GLN A 362 -20.36 16.23 -21.48
CA GLN A 362 -21.67 16.55 -22.05
C GLN A 362 -21.75 18.01 -22.54
N ASN A 363 -20.69 18.79 -22.33
CA ASN A 363 -20.59 20.21 -22.68
C ASN A 363 -21.79 21.03 -22.16
N ARG A 364 -22.14 20.85 -20.88
CA ARG A 364 -23.26 21.57 -20.23
C ARG A 364 -23.02 21.79 -18.75
N MET A 365 -23.68 22.80 -18.19
CA MET A 365 -23.76 22.99 -16.73
C MET A 365 -24.65 21.91 -16.11
N ILE A 366 -24.23 21.40 -14.98
CA ILE A 366 -24.96 20.43 -14.15
C ILE A 366 -25.01 20.92 -12.70
N THR A 367 -26.01 20.48 -11.95
CA THR A 367 -26.09 20.74 -10.50
C THR A 367 -24.85 20.19 -9.80
N ASN A 368 -24.18 21.05 -9.04
CA ASN A 368 -23.01 20.68 -8.27
C ASN A 368 -23.40 19.98 -6.96
N LYS A 369 -23.30 18.65 -6.93
CA LYS A 369 -23.56 17.83 -5.74
C LYS A 369 -22.41 17.87 -4.72
N ASP A 370 -21.26 18.46 -5.07
CA ASP A 370 -20.09 18.60 -4.21
C ASP A 370 -20.01 19.99 -3.54
N SER A 371 -20.90 20.94 -3.91
CA SER A 371 -20.93 22.25 -3.29
C SER A 371 -21.33 22.19 -1.81
N LYS A 372 -20.55 22.83 -0.94
CA LYS A 372 -20.87 22.99 0.48
C LYS A 372 -22.12 23.85 0.74
N GLY A 373 -22.57 24.62 -0.24
CA GLY A 373 -23.81 25.43 -0.17
C GLY A 373 -24.99 24.81 -0.90
N GLY A 374 -24.86 23.68 -1.55
CA GLY A 374 -25.90 22.98 -2.30
C GLY A 374 -26.86 22.17 -1.43
N SER A 375 -27.86 21.56 -2.05
CA SER A 375 -28.84 20.67 -1.39
C SER A 375 -28.21 19.43 -0.77
N ASP A 376 -27.10 18.96 -1.31
CA ASP A 376 -26.35 17.79 -0.85
C ASP A 376 -25.18 18.13 0.12
N ALA A 377 -25.13 19.35 0.66
CA ALA A 377 -24.03 19.83 1.51
C ALA A 377 -23.67 18.91 2.68
N SER A 378 -24.64 18.18 3.23
CA SER A 378 -24.41 17.19 4.30
C SER A 378 -23.72 15.91 3.84
N ASN A 379 -23.74 15.62 2.53
CA ASN A 379 -23.23 14.40 1.92
C ASN A 379 -22.01 14.64 1.02
N CYS A 380 -21.60 15.87 0.75
CA CYS A 380 -20.40 16.18 -0.02
C CYS A 380 -19.14 16.10 0.84
N ALA A 381 -17.97 16.30 0.23
CA ALA A 381 -16.70 16.36 0.94
C ALA A 381 -16.73 17.41 2.05
N TYR A 382 -16.63 16.97 3.29
CA TYR A 382 -16.68 17.89 4.43
C TYR A 382 -15.41 18.75 4.54
N ASN A 383 -14.27 18.28 4.04
CA ASN A 383 -13.01 19.02 4.04
C ASN A 383 -12.71 19.76 2.73
N GLY A 384 -13.60 19.70 1.74
CA GLY A 384 -13.43 20.38 0.45
C GLY A 384 -12.31 19.81 -0.43
N CYS A 385 -11.71 18.68 -0.08
CA CYS A 385 -10.66 18.03 -0.85
C CYS A 385 -11.21 16.91 -1.74
N CYS A 386 -10.54 16.68 -2.88
CA CYS A 386 -10.82 15.58 -3.79
C CYS A 386 -9.49 14.96 -4.25
N LEU A 387 -9.41 13.64 -4.23
CA LEU A 387 -8.23 12.91 -4.69
C LEU A 387 -8.08 13.03 -6.21
N ARG A 388 -6.91 13.46 -6.67
CA ARG A 388 -6.54 13.52 -8.08
C ARG A 388 -5.54 12.44 -8.49
N LYS A 389 -4.67 11.99 -7.57
CA LYS A 389 -3.60 11.04 -7.86
C LYS A 389 -4.15 9.77 -8.52
N GLY A 390 -3.67 9.48 -9.72
CA GLY A 390 -4.12 8.35 -10.53
C GLY A 390 -5.50 8.50 -11.17
N ALA A 391 -6.21 9.61 -10.94
CA ALA A 391 -7.56 9.80 -11.46
C ALA A 391 -7.60 9.86 -12.98
N GLN A 392 -8.56 9.14 -13.57
CA GLN A 392 -8.84 9.10 -15.00
C GLN A 392 -10.32 9.43 -15.28
N GLU A 393 -10.61 10.00 -16.45
CA GLU A 393 -12.00 10.31 -16.82
C GLU A 393 -12.86 9.06 -17.03
N SER A 394 -12.26 7.96 -17.46
CA SER A 394 -12.92 6.65 -17.63
C SER A 394 -13.53 6.12 -16.33
N TRP A 395 -12.98 6.48 -15.18
CA TRP A 395 -13.47 6.06 -13.88
C TRP A 395 -14.92 6.50 -13.60
N ARG A 396 -15.33 7.61 -14.21
CA ARG A 396 -16.71 8.11 -14.10
C ARG A 396 -17.75 7.10 -14.57
N THR A 397 -17.44 6.31 -15.59
CA THR A 397 -18.38 5.36 -16.20
C THR A 397 -18.26 3.97 -15.61
N THR A 398 -17.06 3.55 -15.24
CA THR A 398 -16.80 2.20 -14.75
C THR A 398 -16.91 2.10 -13.21
N LEU A 399 -16.54 3.16 -12.49
CA LEU A 399 -16.31 3.19 -11.03
C LEU A 399 -15.23 2.19 -10.57
N TYR A 400 -14.38 1.75 -11.48
CA TYR A 400 -13.27 0.84 -11.25
C TYR A 400 -11.98 1.36 -11.86
N ASN A 401 -10.86 1.02 -11.24
CA ASN A 401 -9.52 1.27 -11.73
C ASN A 401 -8.85 -0.04 -12.12
N ASP A 402 -8.30 -0.13 -13.32
CA ASP A 402 -7.54 -1.27 -13.84
C ASP A 402 -6.03 -0.98 -14.00
N ASN A 403 -5.56 0.16 -13.51
CA ASN A 403 -4.13 0.43 -13.44
C ASN A 403 -3.46 -0.51 -12.42
N PRO A 404 -2.23 -0.96 -12.71
CA PRO A 404 -1.44 -1.69 -11.74
C PRO A 404 -1.26 -0.90 -10.45
N VAL A 405 -1.37 -1.57 -9.31
CA VAL A 405 -1.05 -0.98 -8.01
C VAL A 405 0.45 -1.10 -7.78
N ILE A 406 1.12 0.03 -7.71
CA ILE A 406 2.57 0.08 -7.46
C ILE A 406 2.83 -0.29 -6.00
N LEU A 407 3.64 -1.32 -5.77
CA LEU A 407 4.06 -1.75 -4.43
C LEU A 407 5.49 -1.34 -4.09
N MET A 408 6.34 -1.19 -5.12
CA MET A 408 7.71 -0.74 -5.00
C MET A 408 8.09 0.07 -6.23
N ARG A 409 8.69 1.23 -6.03
CA ARG A 409 9.20 2.08 -7.10
C ARG A 409 10.54 2.71 -6.76
N TYR A 410 11.27 3.13 -7.78
CA TYR A 410 12.66 3.57 -7.64
C TYR A 410 12.83 4.78 -6.72
N ALA A 411 11.87 5.70 -6.69
CA ALA A 411 11.89 6.80 -5.72
C ALA A 411 11.94 6.30 -4.26
N ASP A 412 11.29 5.16 -3.94
CA ASP A 412 11.38 4.60 -2.59
C ASP A 412 12.77 4.05 -2.30
N VAL A 413 13.43 3.41 -3.27
CA VAL A 413 14.83 2.95 -3.13
C VAL A 413 15.75 4.12 -2.83
N LEU A 414 15.63 5.23 -3.59
CA LEU A 414 16.43 6.45 -3.37
C LEU A 414 16.23 7.03 -1.98
N LEU A 415 14.97 7.15 -1.54
CA LEU A 415 14.66 7.72 -0.23
C LEU A 415 14.93 6.74 0.93
N MET A 416 14.87 5.42 0.73
CA MET A 416 15.32 4.43 1.72
C MET A 416 16.84 4.47 1.89
N TYR A 417 17.61 4.61 0.81
CA TYR A 417 19.05 4.81 0.89
C TYR A 417 19.38 6.07 1.67
N ALA A 418 18.77 7.19 1.29
CA ALA A 418 19.01 8.47 1.96
C ALA A 418 18.68 8.41 3.44
N GLU A 419 17.53 7.83 3.80
CA GLU A 419 17.12 7.68 5.20
C GLU A 419 18.11 6.84 6.01
N ALA A 420 18.47 5.65 5.49
CA ALA A 420 19.39 4.77 6.17
C ALA A 420 20.75 5.44 6.44
N LYS A 421 21.28 6.18 5.45
CA LYS A 421 22.53 6.93 5.58
C LYS A 421 22.41 8.09 6.57
N ILE A 422 21.27 8.80 6.59
CA ILE A 422 21.00 9.86 7.56
C ILE A 422 20.99 9.29 8.99
N GLU A 423 20.29 8.17 9.21
CA GLU A 423 20.22 7.55 10.54
C GLU A 423 21.59 7.02 11.02
N LEU A 424 22.45 6.58 10.10
CA LEU A 424 23.84 6.21 10.40
C LEU A 424 24.76 7.42 10.63
N GLY A 425 24.32 8.66 10.36
CA GLY A 425 25.18 9.84 10.41
C GLY A 425 26.20 9.93 9.25
N GLU A 426 25.96 9.19 8.17
CA GLU A 426 26.86 9.11 7.00
C GLU A 426 26.32 9.95 5.83
N ILE A 427 26.17 11.24 6.06
CA ILE A 427 25.58 12.17 5.10
C ILE A 427 26.66 12.64 4.11
N ASP A 428 26.55 12.20 2.88
CA ASP A 428 27.43 12.52 1.76
C ASP A 428 26.67 13.11 0.56
N ALA A 429 27.38 13.39 -0.53
CA ALA A 429 26.77 13.95 -1.74
C ALA A 429 25.73 13.01 -2.38
N THR A 430 25.86 11.70 -2.21
CA THR A 430 24.89 10.72 -2.76
C THR A 430 23.57 10.80 -2.01
N VAL A 431 23.59 10.99 -0.69
CA VAL A 431 22.38 11.21 0.13
C VAL A 431 21.60 12.41 -0.39
N LEU A 432 22.28 13.54 -0.59
CA LEU A 432 21.66 14.75 -1.13
C LEU A 432 21.18 14.56 -2.58
N ALA A 433 21.93 13.80 -3.38
CA ALA A 433 21.55 13.49 -4.75
C ALA A 433 20.24 12.70 -4.79
N CYS A 434 20.07 11.64 -3.97
CA CYS A 434 18.85 10.84 -3.92
C CYS A 434 17.61 11.69 -3.57
N ILE A 435 17.71 12.57 -2.57
CA ILE A 435 16.60 13.46 -2.21
C ILE A 435 16.32 14.47 -3.33
N ASN A 436 17.36 15.07 -3.89
CA ASN A 436 17.21 16.11 -4.90
C ASN A 436 16.77 15.57 -6.26
N ASP A 437 17.09 14.32 -6.63
CA ASP A 437 16.56 13.71 -7.85
C ASP A 437 15.03 13.55 -7.77
N VAL A 438 14.51 13.09 -6.62
CA VAL A 438 13.06 12.97 -6.39
C VAL A 438 12.40 14.37 -6.42
N ARG A 439 12.98 15.36 -5.75
CA ARG A 439 12.44 16.73 -5.73
C ARG A 439 12.47 17.39 -7.11
N ALA A 440 13.60 17.35 -7.80
CA ALA A 440 13.73 17.95 -9.13
C ALA A 440 12.73 17.36 -10.13
N ARG A 441 12.54 16.02 -10.11
CA ARG A 441 11.55 15.35 -10.93
C ARG A 441 10.14 15.89 -10.67
N ALA A 442 9.76 16.16 -9.42
CA ALA A 442 8.46 16.73 -9.07
C ALA A 442 8.24 18.10 -9.72
N TYR A 443 9.30 18.87 -9.91
CA TYR A 443 9.30 20.18 -10.58
C TYR A 443 9.54 20.09 -12.10
N GLY A 444 9.57 18.89 -12.69
CA GLY A 444 9.79 18.69 -14.13
C GLY A 444 11.20 19.06 -14.61
N THR A 445 12.19 19.01 -13.71
CA THR A 445 13.57 19.40 -13.97
C THR A 445 14.57 18.34 -13.50
N THR A 446 15.86 18.61 -13.55
CA THR A 446 16.93 17.72 -13.08
C THR A 446 17.65 18.34 -11.88
N ARG A 447 18.25 17.51 -11.02
CA ARG A 447 18.93 18.00 -9.81
C ARG A 447 20.07 18.97 -10.07
N THR A 448 20.61 19.02 -11.28
CA THR A 448 21.68 19.97 -11.65
C THR A 448 21.16 21.38 -11.90
N GLN A 449 19.87 21.54 -12.14
CA GLN A 449 19.19 22.82 -12.39
C GLN A 449 18.63 23.39 -11.08
N THR A 450 19.53 23.70 -10.14
CA THR A 450 19.20 24.07 -8.75
C THR A 450 18.41 25.37 -8.59
N ASN A 451 18.26 26.17 -9.65
CA ASN A 451 17.41 27.37 -9.65
C ASN A 451 15.94 27.06 -9.99
N ASP A 452 15.65 25.88 -10.53
CA ASP A 452 14.33 25.51 -11.05
C ASP A 452 13.48 24.77 -10.02
N TYR A 453 14.07 24.41 -8.88
CA TYR A 453 13.38 23.76 -7.77
C TYR A 453 14.06 24.08 -6.43
N PRO A 454 13.39 23.96 -5.27
CA PRO A 454 14.00 24.22 -3.96
C PRO A 454 14.93 23.06 -3.54
N SER A 455 16.19 23.14 -3.97
CA SER A 455 17.20 22.10 -3.73
C SER A 455 17.59 22.03 -2.25
N ILE A 456 17.79 20.79 -1.74
CA ILE A 456 18.25 20.53 -0.39
C ILE A 456 19.78 20.52 -0.38
N THR A 457 20.35 21.33 0.53
CA THR A 457 21.81 21.51 0.67
C THR A 457 22.30 21.27 2.11
N THR A 458 21.39 21.18 3.08
CA THR A 458 21.77 20.94 4.48
C THR A 458 22.37 19.55 4.67
N THR A 459 23.40 19.46 5.50
CA THR A 459 24.00 18.19 5.97
C THR A 459 23.82 18.00 7.48
N ASP A 460 23.07 18.89 8.14
CA ASP A 460 22.68 18.67 9.53
C ASP A 460 21.72 17.48 9.62
N GLN A 461 22.08 16.48 10.39
CA GLN A 461 21.35 15.22 10.49
C GLN A 461 19.90 15.42 10.95
N THR A 462 19.68 16.30 11.92
CA THR A 462 18.35 16.53 12.48
C THR A 462 17.45 17.25 11.48
N ALA A 463 17.95 18.31 10.86
CA ALA A 463 17.23 19.05 9.83
C ALA A 463 16.95 18.17 8.60
N LEU A 464 17.95 17.40 8.15
CA LEU A 464 17.80 16.54 6.98
C LEU A 464 16.82 15.37 7.23
N ARG A 465 16.76 14.85 8.46
CA ARG A 465 15.74 13.86 8.86
C ARG A 465 14.32 14.43 8.73
N GLN A 466 14.09 15.66 9.15
CA GLN A 466 12.79 16.32 8.99
C GLN A 466 12.44 16.54 7.51
N VAL A 467 13.41 17.00 6.72
CA VAL A 467 13.24 17.13 5.26
C VAL A 467 12.87 15.79 4.65
N LEU A 468 13.63 14.72 4.95
CA LEU A 468 13.37 13.39 4.38
C LEU A 468 11.98 12.85 4.75
N ARG A 469 11.57 12.97 6.02
CA ARG A 469 10.26 12.52 6.48
C ARG A 469 9.12 13.24 5.76
N ARG A 470 9.25 14.54 5.54
CA ARG A 470 8.30 15.32 4.74
C ARG A 470 8.34 14.92 3.27
N GLU A 471 9.55 14.78 2.69
CA GLU A 471 9.73 14.35 1.30
C GLU A 471 9.04 13.00 1.05
N ARG A 472 9.26 12.01 1.92
CA ARG A 472 8.57 10.71 1.83
C ARG A 472 7.05 10.86 1.91
N ARG A 473 6.53 11.67 2.82
CA ARG A 473 5.09 11.86 2.99
C ARG A 473 4.42 12.43 1.75
N VAL A 474 5.01 13.47 1.14
CA VAL A 474 4.43 14.11 -0.05
C VAL A 474 4.65 13.30 -1.33
N GLU A 475 5.79 12.60 -1.44
CA GLU A 475 6.10 11.75 -2.58
C GLU A 475 5.19 10.51 -2.62
N PHE A 476 5.00 9.84 -1.48
CA PHE A 476 4.24 8.59 -1.38
C PHE A 476 2.80 8.78 -0.86
N ALA A 477 2.28 9.99 -0.94
CA ALA A 477 0.89 10.26 -0.55
C ALA A 477 -0.07 9.25 -1.22
N TRP A 478 -0.89 8.56 -0.43
CA TRP A 478 -1.88 7.59 -0.89
C TRP A 478 -1.31 6.35 -1.62
N GLU A 479 -0.10 5.90 -1.21
CA GLU A 479 0.53 4.67 -1.70
C GLU A 479 0.68 3.57 -0.63
N ASN A 480 -0.08 3.64 0.46
CA ASN A 480 -0.05 2.73 1.62
C ASN A 480 1.29 2.71 2.41
N LEU A 481 2.16 3.69 2.22
CA LEU A 481 3.46 3.76 2.91
C LEU A 481 3.43 4.57 4.21
N ARG A 482 2.53 5.56 4.33
CA ARG A 482 2.42 6.43 5.51
C ARG A 482 2.29 5.65 6.81
N TYR A 483 1.49 4.59 6.82
CA TYR A 483 1.31 3.74 8.01
C TYR A 483 2.62 3.16 8.52
N PHE A 484 3.43 2.59 7.62
CA PHE A 484 4.72 2.00 7.97
C PHE A 484 5.75 3.05 8.38
N ASP A 485 5.70 4.23 7.79
CA ASP A 485 6.54 5.37 8.18
C ASP A 485 6.19 5.83 9.61
N LEU A 486 4.91 5.97 9.94
CA LEU A 486 4.46 6.29 11.31
C LEU A 486 4.84 5.20 12.31
N LEU A 487 4.69 3.92 11.92
CA LEU A 487 5.02 2.76 12.74
C LEU A 487 6.50 2.76 13.11
N ARG A 488 7.40 2.82 12.12
CA ARG A 488 8.84 2.70 12.33
C ARG A 488 9.50 3.95 12.90
N TRP A 489 8.90 5.15 12.70
CA TRP A 489 9.37 6.38 13.32
C TRP A 489 8.79 6.62 14.72
N HIS A 490 7.94 5.74 15.23
CA HIS A 490 7.20 5.90 16.48
C HIS A 490 6.43 7.23 16.54
N GLN A 491 5.67 7.55 15.48
CA GLN A 491 4.98 8.83 15.32
C GLN A 491 3.44 8.74 15.37
N PHE A 492 2.88 7.58 15.77
CA PHE A 492 1.43 7.46 15.90
C PHE A 492 0.84 8.38 16.97
N GLU A 493 1.57 8.64 18.07
CA GLU A 493 1.12 9.56 19.09
C GLU A 493 0.91 10.97 18.50
N ASN A 494 1.86 11.48 17.71
CA ASN A 494 1.75 12.77 17.05
C ASN A 494 0.66 12.78 15.98
N ALA A 495 0.57 11.74 15.14
CA ALA A 495 -0.42 11.64 14.08
C ALA A 495 -1.87 11.55 14.61
N PHE A 496 -2.07 10.87 15.76
CA PHE A 496 -3.40 10.65 16.35
C PHE A 496 -3.67 11.56 17.54
N GLY A 497 -2.72 12.41 17.93
CA GLY A 497 -2.91 13.47 18.91
C GLY A 497 -3.81 14.61 18.42
N HIS A 498 -4.07 14.67 17.11
CA HIS A 498 -4.91 15.69 16.47
C HIS A 498 -6.17 15.05 15.90
N ASN A 499 -7.33 15.68 16.17
CA ASN A 499 -8.61 15.25 15.65
C ASN A 499 -8.77 15.64 14.17
N MET A 500 -9.70 14.98 13.50
CA MET A 500 -10.05 15.26 12.11
C MET A 500 -11.06 16.41 12.06
N TYR A 501 -10.70 17.49 11.38
CA TYR A 501 -11.53 18.70 11.22
C TYR A 501 -11.97 18.88 9.78
N GLY A 502 -13.00 19.71 9.60
CA GLY A 502 -13.51 20.09 8.29
C GLY A 502 -14.66 21.10 8.39
N PHE A 503 -15.26 21.40 7.26
CA PHE A 503 -16.37 22.35 7.18
C PHE A 503 -17.66 21.79 7.77
N THR A 504 -18.50 22.68 8.27
CA THR A 504 -19.87 22.37 8.69
C THR A 504 -20.63 21.57 7.60
N ARG A 505 -21.55 20.71 8.04
CA ARG A 505 -22.43 19.95 7.14
C ARG A 505 -23.68 20.73 6.74
N THR A 506 -23.88 21.93 7.29
CA THR A 506 -25.08 22.77 7.07
C THR A 506 -24.81 23.81 5.98
N ALA A 507 -25.55 23.74 4.87
CA ALA A 507 -25.36 24.61 3.71
C ALA A 507 -25.40 26.10 4.05
N ASN A 508 -26.37 26.54 4.90
CA ASN A 508 -26.48 27.95 5.26
C ASN A 508 -25.23 28.46 6.00
N ARG A 509 -24.73 27.69 6.98
CA ARG A 509 -23.49 28.05 7.70
C ARG A 509 -22.29 28.08 6.80
N ALA A 510 -22.19 27.14 5.84
CA ALA A 510 -21.12 27.16 4.86
C ALA A 510 -21.17 28.41 3.96
N LYS A 511 -22.38 28.85 3.57
CA LYS A 511 -22.58 30.12 2.84
C LYS A 511 -22.22 31.35 3.67
N GLU A 512 -22.58 31.37 4.94
CA GLU A 512 -22.20 32.43 5.88
C GLU A 512 -20.69 32.55 6.02
N TYR A 513 -20.02 31.41 6.23
CA TYR A 513 -18.57 31.34 6.31
C TYR A 513 -17.87 31.84 5.04
N PHE A 514 -18.34 31.41 3.88
CA PHE A 514 -17.86 31.89 2.59
C PHE A 514 -18.07 33.38 2.39
N ALA A 515 -19.28 33.88 2.72
CA ALA A 515 -19.61 35.29 2.57
C ALA A 515 -18.80 36.21 3.51
N ALA A 516 -18.34 35.67 4.63
CA ALA A 516 -17.42 36.37 5.55
C ALA A 516 -15.96 36.42 5.05
N GLY A 517 -15.66 35.79 3.91
CA GLY A 517 -14.31 35.77 3.32
C GLY A 517 -13.34 34.73 3.95
N ASN A 518 -13.85 33.79 4.75
CA ASN A 518 -13.01 32.83 5.49
C ASN A 518 -12.73 31.52 4.72
N TRP A 519 -13.27 31.39 3.51
CA TRP A 519 -13.01 30.22 2.67
C TRP A 519 -11.60 30.32 2.03
N PHE A 520 -10.72 29.29 2.05
CA PHE A 520 -10.83 27.90 2.46
C PHE A 520 -10.61 27.72 3.99
N TRP A 521 -9.47 28.16 4.54
CA TRP A 521 -9.15 28.22 5.95
C TRP A 521 -9.13 29.68 6.44
N PRO A 522 -9.54 29.96 7.68
CA PRO A 522 -9.55 31.34 8.20
C PRO A 522 -8.14 31.83 8.56
N GLU A 523 -7.22 30.89 8.80
CA GLU A 523 -5.81 31.16 9.18
C GLU A 523 -4.93 29.99 8.79
N THR A 524 -3.60 30.17 8.87
CA THR A 524 -2.63 29.09 8.66
C THR A 524 -2.68 28.10 9.83
N PRO A 525 -2.73 26.76 9.58
CA PRO A 525 -2.66 25.79 10.65
C PRO A 525 -1.33 25.87 11.40
N THR A 526 -1.35 25.51 12.68
CA THR A 526 -0.14 25.41 13.51
C THR A 526 0.52 24.05 13.31
N PHE A 527 1.83 24.00 13.54
CA PHE A 527 2.59 22.75 13.45
C PHE A 527 3.25 22.46 14.79
N ASP A 528 3.34 21.18 15.15
CA ASP A 528 4.14 20.75 16.27
C ASP A 528 5.64 20.70 15.88
N LYS A 529 6.50 20.41 16.88
CA LYS A 529 7.97 20.31 16.66
C LYS A 529 8.40 19.21 15.68
N ASP A 530 7.53 18.22 15.43
CA ASP A 530 7.78 17.08 14.55
C ASP A 530 7.14 17.27 13.16
N GLY A 531 6.50 18.43 12.92
CA GLY A 531 5.92 18.80 11.62
C GLY A 531 4.51 18.26 11.38
N PHE A 532 3.76 17.96 12.44
CA PHE A 532 2.35 17.57 12.33
C PHE A 532 1.45 18.79 12.45
N PRO A 533 0.58 19.04 11.46
CA PRO A 533 -0.33 20.18 11.47
C PRO A 533 -1.52 19.96 12.39
N SER A 534 -1.96 21.02 13.06
CA SER A 534 -3.17 21.07 13.88
C SER A 534 -4.14 22.14 13.37
N PHE A 535 -5.41 21.76 13.30
CA PHE A 535 -6.53 22.63 12.92
C PHE A 535 -7.43 22.95 14.11
N GLU A 536 -7.01 22.59 15.32
CA GLU A 536 -7.82 22.74 16.52
C GLU A 536 -8.12 24.22 16.84
N ALA A 537 -7.13 25.11 16.66
CA ALA A 537 -7.30 26.54 16.89
C ALA A 537 -8.37 27.19 15.99
N MET A 538 -8.58 26.65 14.79
CA MET A 538 -9.60 27.13 13.84
C MET A 538 -10.99 26.60 14.16
N ALA A 539 -11.12 25.55 14.99
CA ALA A 539 -12.38 24.88 15.25
C ALA A 539 -13.26 25.71 16.17
N ASP A 540 -14.28 26.34 15.60
CA ASP A 540 -15.27 27.16 16.33
C ASP A 540 -16.57 26.39 16.66
N GLY A 541 -16.66 25.13 16.26
CA GLY A 541 -17.84 24.27 16.45
C GLY A 541 -19.04 24.65 15.59
N THR A 542 -18.92 25.69 14.76
CA THR A 542 -20.00 26.24 13.93
C THR A 542 -19.70 26.10 12.44
N TYR A 543 -18.56 26.61 11.99
CA TYR A 543 -18.12 26.60 10.60
C TYR A 543 -17.01 25.58 10.33
N ILE A 544 -16.02 25.55 11.19
CA ILE A 544 -15.00 24.48 11.25
C ILE A 544 -15.35 23.58 12.44
N VAL A 545 -15.61 22.33 12.14
CA VAL A 545 -16.12 21.36 13.13
C VAL A 545 -15.26 20.11 13.16
N GLN A 546 -15.21 19.46 14.32
CA GLN A 546 -14.62 18.13 14.44
C GLN A 546 -15.51 17.10 13.75
N HIS A 547 -14.96 16.34 12.82
CA HIS A 547 -15.63 15.25 12.11
C HIS A 547 -15.31 13.88 12.65
N GLY A 548 -14.16 13.73 13.32
CA GLY A 548 -13.79 12.47 13.93
C GLY A 548 -12.72 12.66 15.01
N GLU A 549 -12.77 11.78 16.00
CA GLU A 549 -11.82 11.73 17.10
C GLU A 549 -10.81 10.61 16.83
N ARG A 550 -9.53 10.98 16.65
CA ARG A 550 -8.45 10.01 16.60
C ARG A 550 -8.02 9.68 18.03
N LYS A 551 -7.59 8.46 18.27
CA LYS A 551 -7.14 7.99 19.60
C LYS A 551 -5.86 7.20 19.48
N TYR A 552 -4.82 7.72 20.08
CA TYR A 552 -3.58 6.99 20.26
C TYR A 552 -3.72 5.95 21.38
N ASP A 553 -3.17 4.77 21.12
CA ASP A 553 -2.97 3.71 22.12
C ASP A 553 -1.64 3.02 21.76
N GLU A 554 -0.71 2.95 22.71
CA GLU A 554 0.64 2.43 22.49
C GLU A 554 0.66 1.00 21.94
N LYS A 555 -0.36 0.19 22.23
CA LYS A 555 -0.46 -1.18 21.71
C LYS A 555 -0.49 -1.28 20.18
N ILE A 556 -0.85 -0.21 19.45
CA ILE A 556 -0.99 -0.23 18.00
C ILE A 556 0.32 -0.45 17.24
N TYR A 557 1.48 -0.33 17.92
CA TYR A 557 2.78 -0.65 17.32
C TYR A 557 2.97 -2.13 17.01
N LEU A 558 2.16 -3.01 17.63
CA LEU A 558 2.05 -4.41 17.24
C LEU A 558 0.58 -4.77 17.07
N TRP A 559 0.27 -5.46 16.00
CA TRP A 559 -1.09 -5.93 15.79
C TRP A 559 -1.44 -7.09 16.72
N PRO A 560 -2.72 -7.24 17.11
CA PRO A 560 -3.14 -8.41 17.85
C PRO A 560 -3.07 -9.67 16.99
N LEU A 561 -2.70 -10.78 17.60
CA LEU A 561 -2.87 -12.10 16.99
C LEU A 561 -4.37 -12.41 16.88
N PRO A 562 -4.83 -13.12 15.82
CA PRO A 562 -6.24 -13.48 15.70
C PRO A 562 -6.72 -14.26 16.92
N SER A 563 -7.86 -13.86 17.49
CA SER A 563 -8.39 -14.47 18.72
C SER A 563 -8.65 -15.98 18.60
N ASP A 564 -9.13 -16.41 17.42
CA ASP A 564 -9.39 -17.82 17.16
C ASP A 564 -8.11 -18.65 17.21
N ASP A 565 -7.03 -18.15 16.59
CA ASP A 565 -5.75 -18.86 16.55
C ASP A 565 -5.11 -18.92 17.96
N VAL A 566 -5.16 -17.83 18.72
CA VAL A 566 -4.70 -17.82 20.13
C VAL A 566 -5.48 -18.86 20.96
N LEU A 567 -6.80 -18.96 20.75
CA LEU A 567 -7.64 -19.89 21.51
C LEU A 567 -7.32 -21.35 21.17
N ILE A 568 -7.21 -21.71 19.88
CA ILE A 568 -7.00 -23.10 19.47
C ILE A 568 -5.59 -23.60 19.77
N MET A 569 -4.60 -22.71 19.85
CA MET A 569 -3.21 -23.04 20.14
C MET A 569 -2.95 -23.31 21.64
N ASN A 570 -3.97 -23.29 22.48
CA ASN A 570 -3.97 -23.73 23.88
C ASN A 570 -2.79 -23.22 24.71
N GLY A 571 -2.51 -21.92 24.63
CA GLY A 571 -1.43 -21.25 25.38
C GLY A 571 -0.04 -21.29 24.73
N LYS A 572 0.15 -21.98 23.59
CA LYS A 572 1.41 -21.95 22.82
C LYS A 572 1.59 -20.59 22.12
N LEU A 573 0.51 -20.02 21.62
CA LEU A 573 0.50 -18.72 20.96
C LEU A 573 0.02 -17.64 21.93
N VAL A 574 0.97 -16.89 22.50
CA VAL A 574 0.70 -15.82 23.47
C VAL A 574 0.39 -14.52 22.74
N GLN A 575 -0.69 -13.83 23.13
CA GLN A 575 -1.14 -12.57 22.56
C GLN A 575 -0.11 -11.44 22.74
N ASN A 576 -0.11 -10.47 21.83
CA ASN A 576 0.67 -9.24 21.99
C ASN A 576 0.16 -8.39 23.18
N PRO A 577 1.04 -7.64 23.86
CA PRO A 577 0.67 -6.81 24.99
C PRO A 577 -0.47 -5.82 24.66
N GLY A 578 -1.41 -5.66 25.59
CA GLY A 578 -2.53 -4.72 25.46
C GLY A 578 -3.78 -5.27 24.76
N TYR A 579 -3.75 -6.53 24.31
CA TYR A 579 -4.89 -7.17 23.63
C TYR A 579 -5.44 -8.38 24.39
#